data_211ca5795d1ee2392f4620297027b0b8
#
_entry.id   211ca5795d1ee2392f4620297027b0b8
#
_cell.length_a   1.000
_cell.length_b   1.000
_cell.length_c   1.000
_cell.angle_alpha   90.00
_cell.angle_beta   90.00
_cell.angle_gamma   90.00
#
_symmetry.space_group_name_H-M   'P 1'
#
loop_
_entity.id
_entity.type
_entity.pdbx_description
1 polymer ?
#
loop_
_entity_poly.entity_id
_entity_poly.type
_entity_poly.pdbx_seq_one_letter_code
_entity_poly.pdbx_strand_id
1 'polypeptide(L)'
;IGVNHGSLSDRIRNRYGDTPEGIVESCMEFLRICKKHDFGDVVISIKSSNTVVMVRSVRLLVDTMDKEDMHYPLHLGVTEAGEGEDGRIKSAVGIGALLADGIGDTIRVSLTEEPEAEIPVARHLVDYIDRKAGHQLIPAETYEGFDWLRPERRTTKPVDNIGGGNVPVVMVSENADNAARDEDASKADYIYVGSNLPKERKEGKRYVVDYQLYVQADDKSQLYPIFPVTAMPFVSMVQAKLKFLVLQFGTPADEYLACLKTHPEIVVVCVSNHQNRLGSQRALVHEMMIAGVENPVVFAQMYRLNDAEEFQLEAAADMGALMIDGLCDGIWLMNDGDIAPSTIEGTTFGILQAGRLRTSKTEYISCPGCGRTLYDLRDTIKRIHEATKDMKGLKIGIMGCIVNGPGEMADADYGYVGAGPGKISLYKGKECVEHNIPEGEAVERLLRLIKTDRPEIGNK
;
A
#
# COMPACT_ATOMS: atom_id res chain seq x y z
N ILE A 1 13.23 23.66 -0.71
CA ILE A 1 11.85 24.04 -0.29
C ILE A 1 11.13 22.79 0.13
N GLY A 2 10.76 22.70 1.43
CA GLY A 2 10.08 21.54 1.99
C GLY A 2 8.67 21.86 2.45
N VAL A 3 7.68 21.05 2.04
CA VAL A 3 6.28 21.14 2.47
C VAL A 3 5.84 19.78 2.98
N ASN A 4 5.31 19.75 4.21
CA ASN A 4 4.75 18.53 4.82
C ASN A 4 3.24 18.64 4.98
N HIS A 5 2.54 17.55 4.71
CA HIS A 5 1.14 17.37 5.06
C HIS A 5 0.96 17.59 6.57
N GLY A 6 -0.10 18.30 6.96
CA GLY A 6 -0.37 18.66 8.35
C GLY A 6 0.36 19.90 8.89
N SER A 7 1.37 20.43 8.15
CA SER A 7 2.17 21.60 8.57
C SER A 7 1.97 22.82 7.68
N LEU A 8 0.84 22.89 6.98
CA LEU A 8 0.48 24.04 6.13
C LEU A 8 0.14 25.28 6.96
N SER A 9 0.47 26.47 6.42
CA SER A 9 0.05 27.73 7.05
C SER A 9 -1.48 27.84 7.10
N ASP A 10 -1.98 28.57 8.10
CA ASP A 10 -3.44 28.79 8.26
C ASP A 10 -4.07 29.39 7.01
N ARG A 11 -3.36 30.29 6.32
CA ARG A 11 -3.82 30.92 5.08
C ARG A 11 -4.06 29.90 3.97
N ILE A 12 -3.12 28.98 3.76
CA ILE A 12 -3.25 27.91 2.77
C ILE A 12 -4.34 26.93 3.18
N ARG A 13 -4.31 26.51 4.45
CA ARG A 13 -5.27 25.53 4.97
C ARG A 13 -6.72 26.03 4.92
N ASN A 14 -6.95 27.31 5.20
CA ASN A 14 -8.29 27.90 5.12
C ASN A 14 -8.81 28.04 3.69
N ARG A 15 -7.93 28.16 2.69
CA ARG A 15 -8.32 28.31 1.29
C ARG A 15 -8.42 26.98 0.55
N TYR A 16 -7.50 26.06 0.77
CA TYR A 16 -7.35 24.80 0.00
C TYR A 16 -7.59 23.55 0.85
N GLY A 17 -7.65 23.66 2.17
CA GLY A 17 -7.62 22.53 3.08
C GLY A 17 -6.22 21.94 3.24
N ASP A 18 -6.14 20.86 3.99
CA ASP A 18 -4.94 20.02 4.13
C ASP A 18 -4.99 18.90 3.07
N THR A 19 -4.86 19.30 1.82
CA THR A 19 -5.09 18.50 0.61
C THR A 19 -3.87 18.53 -0.31
N PRO A 20 -3.74 17.64 -1.28
CA PRO A 20 -2.71 17.72 -2.31
C PRO A 20 -2.61 19.10 -2.97
N GLU A 21 -3.76 19.73 -3.27
CA GLU A 21 -3.82 21.06 -3.86
C GLU A 21 -3.24 22.14 -2.94
N GLY A 22 -3.54 22.07 -1.63
CA GLY A 22 -2.98 22.98 -0.64
C GLY A 22 -1.48 22.82 -0.46
N ILE A 23 -0.99 21.57 -0.46
CA ILE A 23 0.44 21.25 -0.39
C ILE A 23 1.16 21.83 -1.61
N VAL A 24 0.65 21.58 -2.81
CA VAL A 24 1.24 22.04 -4.06
C VAL A 24 1.24 23.57 -4.14
N GLU A 25 0.12 24.25 -3.84
CA GLU A 25 0.08 25.72 -3.88
C GLU A 25 1.03 26.33 -2.86
N SER A 26 1.14 25.74 -1.66
CA SER A 26 2.12 26.18 -0.66
C SER A 26 3.56 26.12 -1.21
N CYS A 27 3.90 25.10 -1.99
CA CYS A 27 5.19 24.97 -2.64
C CYS A 27 5.35 25.97 -3.79
N MET A 28 4.36 26.04 -4.67
CA MET A 28 4.39 26.88 -5.88
C MET A 28 4.53 28.37 -5.57
N GLU A 29 3.94 28.86 -4.47
CA GLU A 29 4.15 30.26 -4.05
C GLU A 29 5.65 30.59 -3.86
N PHE A 30 6.41 29.69 -3.23
CA PHE A 30 7.86 29.88 -3.06
C PHE A 30 8.61 29.73 -4.40
N LEU A 31 8.22 28.78 -5.23
CA LEU A 31 8.88 28.57 -6.53
C LEU A 31 8.67 29.77 -7.48
N ARG A 32 7.48 30.36 -7.49
CA ARG A 32 7.21 31.59 -8.27
C ARG A 32 8.05 32.76 -7.78
N ILE A 33 8.32 32.85 -6.46
CA ILE A 33 9.24 33.86 -5.91
C ILE A 33 10.67 33.57 -6.35
N CYS A 34 11.13 32.33 -6.29
CA CYS A 34 12.45 31.91 -6.76
C CYS A 34 12.63 32.27 -8.25
N LYS A 35 11.68 31.90 -9.11
CA LYS A 35 11.67 32.23 -10.53
C LYS A 35 11.73 33.76 -10.77
N LYS A 36 10.94 34.54 -10.01
CA LYS A 36 10.92 36.00 -10.10
C LYS A 36 12.28 36.64 -9.79
N HIS A 37 13.07 36.01 -8.91
CA HIS A 37 14.39 36.51 -8.49
C HIS A 37 15.55 35.81 -9.21
N ASP A 38 15.27 35.02 -10.25
CA ASP A 38 16.26 34.25 -11.01
C ASP A 38 17.12 33.33 -10.10
N PHE A 39 16.49 32.74 -9.09
CA PHE A 39 17.10 31.83 -8.15
C PHE A 39 16.75 30.38 -8.49
N GLY A 40 17.69 29.67 -9.16
CA GLY A 40 17.49 28.31 -9.67
C GLY A 40 18.05 27.20 -8.80
N ASP A 41 18.88 27.51 -7.80
CA ASP A 41 19.53 26.51 -6.92
C ASP A 41 18.53 25.99 -5.86
N VAL A 42 17.52 25.25 -6.31
CA VAL A 42 16.40 24.79 -5.48
C VAL A 42 16.22 23.28 -5.63
N VAL A 43 16.04 22.59 -4.53
CA VAL A 43 15.53 21.20 -4.45
C VAL A 43 14.19 21.23 -3.71
N ILE A 44 13.21 20.49 -4.20
CA ILE A 44 11.87 20.48 -3.64
C ILE A 44 11.62 19.17 -2.90
N SER A 45 10.94 19.27 -1.76
CA SER A 45 10.53 18.10 -0.97
C SER A 45 9.07 18.22 -0.56
N ILE A 46 8.20 17.32 -1.02
CA ILE A 46 6.87 17.11 -0.47
C ILE A 46 6.88 15.78 0.27
N LYS A 47 6.40 15.79 1.51
CA LYS A 47 6.35 14.62 2.38
C LYS A 47 5.02 14.50 3.11
N SER A 48 4.61 13.26 3.33
CA SER A 48 3.44 12.90 4.12
C SER A 48 3.64 11.52 4.72
N SER A 49 3.03 11.25 5.87
CA SER A 49 2.88 9.89 6.43
C SER A 49 1.82 9.08 5.68
N ASN A 50 0.95 9.74 4.94
CA ASN A 50 -0.04 9.14 4.05
C ASN A 50 0.53 9.01 2.64
N THR A 51 0.79 7.77 2.21
CA THR A 51 1.40 7.46 0.92
C THR A 51 0.59 7.97 -0.27
N VAL A 52 -0.74 7.87 -0.20
CA VAL A 52 -1.66 8.33 -1.26
C VAL A 52 -1.59 9.84 -1.42
N VAL A 53 -1.63 10.58 -0.29
CA VAL A 53 -1.50 12.05 -0.29
C VAL A 53 -0.14 12.45 -0.85
N MET A 54 0.94 11.78 -0.43
CA MET A 54 2.29 12.07 -0.88
C MET A 54 2.43 11.90 -2.40
N VAL A 55 2.02 10.75 -2.93
CA VAL A 55 2.14 10.45 -4.37
C VAL A 55 1.28 11.40 -5.21
N ARG A 56 0.02 11.63 -4.82
CA ARG A 56 -0.86 12.59 -5.52
C ARG A 56 -0.31 14.00 -5.51
N SER A 57 0.22 14.45 -4.37
CA SER A 57 0.80 15.80 -4.26
C SER A 57 2.02 15.97 -5.14
N VAL A 58 2.90 14.97 -5.20
CA VAL A 58 4.11 15.05 -6.04
C VAL A 58 3.75 15.00 -7.53
N ARG A 59 2.85 14.11 -7.96
CA ARG A 59 2.35 14.09 -9.35
C ARG A 59 1.72 15.42 -9.75
N LEU A 60 0.87 15.99 -8.88
CA LEU A 60 0.24 17.28 -9.13
C LEU A 60 1.26 18.43 -9.16
N LEU A 61 2.30 18.37 -8.31
CA LEU A 61 3.38 19.35 -8.34
C LEU A 61 4.13 19.32 -9.67
N VAL A 62 4.50 18.13 -10.17
CA VAL A 62 5.19 17.98 -11.46
C VAL A 62 4.35 18.60 -12.58
N ASP A 63 3.07 18.21 -12.69
CA ASP A 63 2.14 18.75 -13.69
C ASP A 63 1.99 20.28 -13.60
N THR A 64 1.95 20.82 -12.37
CA THR A 64 1.82 22.27 -12.15
C THR A 64 3.12 23.01 -12.51
N MET A 65 4.28 22.45 -12.15
CA MET A 65 5.59 23.02 -12.52
C MET A 65 5.77 23.03 -14.03
N ASP A 66 5.43 21.94 -14.73
CA ASP A 66 5.53 21.85 -16.19
C ASP A 66 4.66 22.91 -16.88
N LYS A 67 3.43 23.15 -16.40
CA LYS A 67 2.53 24.19 -16.90
C LYS A 67 3.08 25.61 -16.71
N GLU A 68 3.92 25.82 -15.68
CA GLU A 68 4.53 27.12 -15.39
C GLU A 68 6.01 27.21 -15.86
N ASP A 69 6.47 26.22 -16.66
CA ASP A 69 7.85 26.16 -17.15
C ASP A 69 8.89 26.20 -16.02
N MET A 70 8.74 25.25 -15.06
CA MET A 70 9.63 25.07 -13.92
C MET A 70 10.04 23.59 -13.83
N HIS A 71 11.35 23.33 -13.69
CA HIS A 71 11.92 21.97 -13.69
C HIS A 71 12.98 21.84 -12.58
N TYR A 72 12.52 21.80 -11.33
CA TYR A 72 13.40 21.68 -10.17
C TYR A 72 13.51 20.22 -9.70
N PRO A 73 14.70 19.79 -9.21
CA PRO A 73 14.90 18.47 -8.64
C PRO A 73 13.97 18.18 -7.46
N LEU A 74 13.53 16.92 -7.38
CA LEU A 74 12.60 16.43 -6.37
C LEU A 74 13.29 15.48 -5.39
N HIS A 75 13.09 15.72 -4.11
CA HIS A 75 13.52 14.87 -3.01
C HIS A 75 12.30 14.17 -2.40
N LEU A 76 12.18 12.87 -2.64
CA LEU A 76 11.02 12.08 -2.23
C LEU A 76 11.19 11.51 -0.83
N GLY A 77 10.08 11.35 -0.10
CA GLY A 77 10.09 10.64 1.17
C GLY A 77 8.71 10.49 1.80
N VAL A 78 8.49 9.35 2.46
CA VAL A 78 7.36 9.14 3.36
C VAL A 78 7.84 9.47 4.78
N THR A 79 7.17 10.39 5.47
CA THR A 79 7.53 10.75 6.85
C THR A 79 6.84 9.82 7.84
N GLU A 80 7.45 9.66 9.02
CA GLU A 80 6.87 8.90 10.12
C GLU A 80 6.36 7.52 9.67
N ALA A 81 7.15 6.84 8.82
CA ALA A 81 6.75 5.57 8.21
C ALA A 81 6.59 4.43 9.24
N GLY A 82 7.25 4.55 10.39
CA GLY A 82 7.24 3.55 11.45
C GLY A 82 8.51 2.71 11.48
N GLU A 83 8.44 1.56 12.13
CA GLU A 83 9.56 0.63 12.29
C GLU A 83 9.30 -0.70 11.57
N GLY A 84 10.34 -1.53 11.44
CA GLY A 84 10.26 -2.88 10.92
C GLY A 84 9.68 -2.96 9.51
N GLU A 85 8.82 -3.95 9.29
CA GLU A 85 8.19 -4.17 7.99
C GLU A 85 7.28 -3.01 7.58
N ASP A 86 6.56 -2.40 8.51
CA ASP A 86 5.61 -1.32 8.20
C ASP A 86 6.30 -0.09 7.63
N GLY A 87 7.43 0.31 8.21
CA GLY A 87 8.23 1.43 7.73
C GLY A 87 8.78 1.18 6.33
N ARG A 88 9.27 -0.02 6.08
CA ARG A 88 9.82 -0.46 4.80
C ARG A 88 8.73 -0.51 3.72
N ILE A 89 7.61 -1.15 4.00
CA ILE A 89 6.49 -1.28 3.07
C ILE A 89 5.91 0.11 2.73
N LYS A 90 5.66 0.97 3.73
CA LYS A 90 5.16 2.33 3.46
C LYS A 90 6.12 3.15 2.60
N SER A 91 7.42 3.09 2.90
CA SER A 91 8.45 3.78 2.13
C SER A 91 8.48 3.29 0.68
N ALA A 92 8.47 1.97 0.48
CA ALA A 92 8.51 1.36 -0.85
C ALA A 92 7.22 1.62 -1.64
N VAL A 93 6.04 1.58 -1.01
CA VAL A 93 4.76 1.93 -1.66
C VAL A 93 4.76 3.38 -2.15
N GLY A 94 5.13 4.33 -1.29
CA GLY A 94 5.07 5.75 -1.64
C GLY A 94 6.19 6.19 -2.58
N ILE A 95 7.44 5.94 -2.21
CA ILE A 95 8.62 6.33 -3.01
C ILE A 95 8.68 5.51 -4.29
N GLY A 96 8.46 4.18 -4.19
CA GLY A 96 8.52 3.27 -5.33
C GLY A 96 7.49 3.60 -6.41
N ALA A 97 6.29 4.06 -6.04
CA ALA A 97 5.29 4.49 -7.01
C ALA A 97 5.77 5.68 -7.86
N LEU A 98 6.39 6.68 -7.23
CA LEU A 98 6.90 7.85 -7.95
C LEU A 98 8.14 7.53 -8.78
N LEU A 99 9.09 6.76 -8.24
CA LEU A 99 10.26 6.31 -9.00
C LEU A 99 9.87 5.48 -10.23
N ALA A 100 8.83 4.64 -10.11
CA ALA A 100 8.30 3.87 -11.23
C ALA A 100 7.61 4.74 -12.30
N ASP A 101 7.13 5.92 -11.92
CA ASP A 101 6.61 6.94 -12.86
C ASP A 101 7.75 7.80 -13.47
N GLY A 102 9.01 7.56 -13.09
CA GLY A 102 10.16 8.36 -13.52
C GLY A 102 10.31 9.69 -12.77
N ILE A 103 9.69 9.83 -11.61
CA ILE A 103 9.67 11.04 -10.79
C ILE A 103 10.58 10.85 -9.56
N GLY A 104 11.51 11.77 -9.36
CA GLY A 104 12.40 11.85 -8.19
C GLY A 104 13.87 11.78 -8.53
N ASP A 105 14.67 12.66 -7.91
CA ASP A 105 16.11 12.79 -8.12
C ASP A 105 16.91 12.30 -6.92
N THR A 106 16.34 12.42 -5.73
CA THR A 106 16.87 11.89 -4.48
C THR A 106 15.74 11.35 -3.62
N ILE A 107 16.06 10.43 -2.70
CA ILE A 107 15.07 9.87 -1.78
C ILE A 107 15.54 9.93 -0.33
N ARG A 108 14.57 9.92 0.61
CA ARG A 108 14.78 9.68 2.02
C ARG A 108 13.82 8.62 2.54
N VAL A 109 14.36 7.57 3.11
CA VAL A 109 13.61 6.65 3.97
C VAL A 109 13.60 7.22 5.38
N SER A 110 12.52 7.06 6.13
CA SER A 110 12.37 7.58 7.49
C SER A 110 11.82 6.48 8.39
N LEU A 111 12.71 5.82 9.11
CA LEU A 111 12.39 4.71 10.02
C LEU A 111 12.56 5.12 11.49
N THR A 112 11.75 4.54 12.37
CA THR A 112 11.90 4.71 13.81
C THR A 112 12.91 3.68 14.36
N GLU A 113 14.08 3.66 13.76
CA GLU A 113 15.20 2.74 14.04
C GLU A 113 16.50 3.54 14.21
N GLU A 114 17.65 2.86 14.28
CA GLU A 114 18.94 3.56 14.17
C GLU A 114 19.09 4.17 12.78
N PRO A 115 19.66 5.39 12.66
CA PRO A 115 19.72 6.09 11.36
C PRO A 115 20.42 5.29 10.26
N GLU A 116 21.38 4.44 10.63
CA GLU A 116 22.11 3.59 9.70
C GLU A 116 21.23 2.57 8.99
N ALA A 117 20.11 2.17 9.60
CA ALA A 117 19.15 1.21 9.01
C ALA A 117 18.42 1.78 7.78
N GLU A 118 18.33 3.11 7.66
CA GLU A 118 17.66 3.75 6.52
C GLU A 118 18.46 3.61 5.21
N ILE A 119 19.80 3.55 5.29
CA ILE A 119 20.67 3.57 4.11
C ILE A 119 20.52 2.32 3.23
N PRO A 120 20.62 1.08 3.76
CA PRO A 120 20.44 -0.12 2.94
C PRO A 120 19.04 -0.18 2.32
N VAL A 121 18.00 0.18 3.06
CA VAL A 121 16.62 0.21 2.57
C VAL A 121 16.48 1.19 1.38
N ALA A 122 17.01 2.41 1.52
CA ALA A 122 16.97 3.42 0.47
C ALA A 122 17.76 2.96 -0.77
N ARG A 123 18.96 2.40 -0.59
CA ARG A 123 19.78 1.89 -1.70
C ARG A 123 19.09 0.72 -2.42
N HIS A 124 18.58 -0.27 -1.68
CA HIS A 124 17.90 -1.40 -2.30
C HIS A 124 16.72 -0.94 -3.16
N LEU A 125 15.91 0.01 -2.67
CA LEU A 125 14.78 0.54 -3.43
C LEU A 125 15.20 1.23 -4.73
N VAL A 126 16.25 2.06 -4.69
CA VAL A 126 16.80 2.73 -5.89
C VAL A 126 17.36 1.68 -6.86
N ASP A 127 18.22 0.78 -6.38
CA ASP A 127 18.86 -0.25 -7.20
C ASP A 127 17.80 -1.18 -7.84
N TYR A 128 16.72 -1.47 -7.13
CA TYR A 128 15.61 -2.28 -7.65
C TYR A 128 14.90 -1.58 -8.81
N ILE A 129 14.63 -0.28 -8.70
CA ILE A 129 14.01 0.49 -9.79
C ILE A 129 14.98 0.64 -10.96
N ASP A 130 16.25 0.93 -10.70
CA ASP A 130 17.27 1.07 -11.74
C ASP A 130 17.48 -0.22 -12.55
N ARG A 131 17.38 -1.39 -11.91
CA ARG A 131 17.42 -2.69 -12.61
C ARG A 131 16.31 -2.86 -13.65
N LYS A 132 15.24 -2.07 -13.59
CA LYS A 132 14.16 -2.07 -14.58
C LYS A 132 14.44 -1.15 -15.77
N ALA A 133 15.48 -0.32 -15.71
CA ALA A 133 15.85 0.59 -16.80
C ALA A 133 16.19 -0.21 -18.08
N GLY A 134 15.86 0.36 -19.23
CA GLY A 134 16.11 -0.28 -20.53
C GLY A 134 15.21 -1.48 -20.83
N HIS A 135 14.12 -1.68 -20.11
CA HIS A 135 13.13 -2.71 -20.42
C HIS A 135 12.56 -2.54 -21.83
N GLN A 136 12.04 -3.61 -22.42
CA GLN A 136 11.33 -3.54 -23.70
C GLN A 136 10.15 -2.58 -23.60
N LEU A 137 9.86 -1.86 -24.70
CA LEU A 137 8.67 -1.01 -24.78
C LEU A 137 7.40 -1.86 -24.54
N ILE A 138 6.53 -1.37 -23.68
CA ILE A 138 5.20 -1.92 -23.49
C ILE A 138 4.25 -1.12 -24.39
N PRO A 139 3.78 -1.69 -25.51
CA PRO A 139 2.95 -0.99 -26.49
C PRO A 139 1.50 -0.90 -25.98
N ALA A 140 1.27 -0.11 -24.95
CA ALA A 140 -0.02 0.05 -24.32
C ALA A 140 -0.58 1.46 -24.52
N GLU A 141 -1.90 1.57 -24.55
CA GLU A 141 -2.62 2.82 -24.53
C GLU A 141 -3.19 3.08 -23.13
N THR A 142 -3.23 4.35 -22.74
CA THR A 142 -3.91 4.76 -21.52
C THR A 142 -5.40 4.95 -21.81
N TYR A 143 -6.27 4.46 -20.92
CA TYR A 143 -7.69 4.75 -20.96
C TYR A 143 -7.91 6.26 -20.83
N GLU A 144 -8.57 6.90 -21.80
CA GLU A 144 -8.72 8.36 -21.89
C GLU A 144 -9.38 9.00 -20.66
N GLY A 145 -10.27 8.27 -19.99
CA GLY A 145 -10.94 8.73 -18.77
C GLY A 145 -10.11 8.56 -17.49
N PHE A 146 -8.85 8.12 -17.56
CA PHE A 146 -8.02 7.89 -16.37
C PHE A 146 -7.27 9.15 -15.97
N ASP A 147 -7.53 9.64 -14.74
CA ASP A 147 -6.85 10.80 -14.17
C ASP A 147 -5.68 10.38 -13.28
N TRP A 148 -4.45 10.50 -13.79
CA TRP A 148 -3.21 10.17 -13.06
C TRP A 148 -2.94 11.07 -11.86
N LEU A 149 -3.51 12.27 -11.83
CA LEU A 149 -3.33 13.23 -10.74
C LEU A 149 -4.31 12.94 -9.59
N ARG A 150 -5.51 12.44 -9.92
CA ARG A 150 -6.57 12.09 -8.98
C ARG A 150 -7.16 10.73 -9.29
N PRO A 151 -6.35 9.66 -9.25
CA PRO A 151 -6.86 8.34 -9.61
C PRO A 151 -7.97 7.93 -8.64
N GLU A 152 -9.09 7.50 -9.22
CA GLU A 152 -10.21 6.92 -8.50
C GLU A 152 -10.18 5.41 -8.64
N ARG A 153 -10.80 4.71 -7.70
CA ARG A 153 -10.92 3.27 -7.81
C ARG A 153 -11.71 2.89 -9.07
N ARG A 154 -11.11 2.01 -9.87
CA ARG A 154 -11.74 1.46 -11.07
C ARG A 154 -13.10 0.84 -10.73
N THR A 155 -14.13 1.17 -11.50
CA THR A 155 -15.44 0.52 -11.39
C THR A 155 -15.35 -0.91 -11.86
N THR A 156 -15.73 -1.86 -11.01
CA THR A 156 -15.78 -3.29 -11.32
C THR A 156 -17.10 -3.90 -10.86
N LYS A 157 -17.55 -4.95 -11.55
CA LYS A 157 -18.70 -5.73 -11.08
C LYS A 157 -18.27 -6.67 -9.97
N PRO A 158 -18.99 -6.72 -8.84
CA PRO A 158 -18.64 -7.63 -7.77
C PRO A 158 -18.84 -9.10 -8.20
N VAL A 159 -17.85 -9.93 -7.92
CA VAL A 159 -17.90 -11.38 -8.07
C VAL A 159 -17.63 -12.00 -6.70
N ASP A 160 -18.64 -12.54 -6.06
CA ASP A 160 -18.62 -12.95 -4.64
C ASP A 160 -18.18 -11.75 -3.74
N ASN A 161 -17.05 -11.84 -3.07
CA ASN A 161 -16.49 -10.76 -2.25
C ASN A 161 -15.35 -9.98 -2.94
N ILE A 162 -15.16 -10.10 -4.26
CA ILE A 162 -14.09 -9.45 -5.02
C ILE A 162 -14.70 -8.38 -5.93
N GLY A 163 -14.08 -7.20 -5.97
CA GLY A 163 -14.51 -6.09 -6.83
C GLY A 163 -15.71 -5.30 -6.27
N GLY A 164 -16.19 -4.37 -7.06
CA GLY A 164 -17.24 -3.42 -6.66
C GLY A 164 -16.84 -2.59 -5.44
N GLY A 165 -17.73 -2.51 -4.46
CA GLY A 165 -17.47 -1.81 -3.19
C GLY A 165 -16.72 -2.62 -2.14
N ASN A 166 -16.33 -3.87 -2.44
CA ASN A 166 -15.62 -4.71 -1.47
C ASN A 166 -14.18 -4.24 -1.27
N VAL A 167 -13.62 -4.52 -0.09
CA VAL A 167 -12.18 -4.32 0.15
C VAL A 167 -11.38 -5.32 -0.70
N PRO A 168 -10.18 -4.94 -1.19
CA PRO A 168 -9.35 -5.86 -1.96
C PRO A 168 -9.01 -7.14 -1.17
N VAL A 169 -9.09 -8.28 -1.87
CA VAL A 169 -8.82 -9.58 -1.27
C VAL A 169 -7.33 -9.90 -1.22
N VAL A 170 -6.97 -10.76 -0.26
CA VAL A 170 -5.63 -11.35 -0.17
C VAL A 170 -5.72 -12.82 -0.55
N MET A 171 -4.94 -13.21 -1.57
CA MET A 171 -4.72 -14.60 -1.93
C MET A 171 -3.33 -15.05 -1.49
N VAL A 172 -3.21 -16.31 -1.10
CA VAL A 172 -1.94 -16.95 -0.71
C VAL A 172 -1.82 -18.31 -1.38
N SER A 173 -0.60 -18.80 -1.52
CA SER A 173 -0.33 -20.17 -1.99
C SER A 173 -0.03 -21.07 -0.81
N GLU A 174 -0.55 -22.28 -0.87
CA GLU A 174 -0.08 -23.39 -0.07
C GLU A 174 0.89 -24.21 -0.95
N ASN A 175 2.16 -24.24 -0.60
CA ASN A 175 3.14 -25.06 -1.28
C ASN A 175 3.31 -26.38 -0.53
N ALA A 176 3.21 -27.50 -1.25
CA ALA A 176 3.34 -28.85 -0.68
C ALA A 176 4.70 -29.08 0.01
N ASP A 177 5.72 -28.32 -0.37
CA ASP A 177 7.11 -28.48 0.12
C ASP A 177 7.49 -27.49 1.23
N ASN A 178 6.71 -26.45 1.48
CA ASN A 178 6.93 -25.55 2.61
C ASN A 178 6.25 -26.08 3.85
N ALA A 179 6.89 -25.93 5.01
CA ALA A 179 6.32 -26.27 6.31
C ALA A 179 4.86 -25.83 6.36
N ALA A 180 3.97 -26.77 6.69
CA ALA A 180 2.52 -26.57 6.61
C ALA A 180 2.15 -25.19 7.15
N ARG A 181 1.56 -24.34 6.30
CA ARG A 181 0.99 -23.07 6.73
C ARG A 181 0.00 -23.38 7.84
N ASP A 182 0.11 -22.69 8.95
CA ASP A 182 -0.95 -22.73 9.94
C ASP A 182 -2.19 -22.04 9.34
N GLU A 183 -3.04 -22.85 8.70
CA GLU A 183 -4.27 -22.36 8.07
C GLU A 183 -5.20 -21.67 9.09
N ASP A 184 -5.13 -22.05 10.37
CA ASP A 184 -5.94 -21.43 11.42
C ASP A 184 -5.46 -20.02 11.74
N ALA A 185 -4.17 -19.78 11.63
CA ALA A 185 -3.58 -18.44 11.81
C ALA A 185 -3.71 -17.54 10.55
N SER A 186 -3.88 -18.12 9.35
CA SER A 186 -4.00 -17.36 8.11
C SER A 186 -5.29 -16.54 8.07
N LYS A 187 -5.16 -15.25 7.70
CA LYS A 187 -6.26 -14.30 7.51
C LYS A 187 -6.59 -14.07 6.03
N ALA A 188 -5.91 -14.79 5.13
CA ALA A 188 -6.14 -14.68 3.69
C ALA A 188 -7.58 -15.06 3.32
N ASP A 189 -8.11 -14.37 2.30
CA ASP A 189 -9.47 -14.61 1.81
C ASP A 189 -9.55 -15.86 0.93
N TYR A 190 -8.47 -16.15 0.18
CA TYR A 190 -8.37 -17.30 -0.72
C TYR A 190 -7.02 -18.00 -0.55
N ILE A 191 -7.03 -19.33 -0.63
CA ILE A 191 -5.85 -20.18 -0.53
C ILE A 191 -5.74 -20.98 -1.83
N TYR A 192 -4.69 -20.71 -2.63
CA TYR A 192 -4.40 -21.51 -3.80
C TYR A 192 -3.65 -22.78 -3.40
N VAL A 193 -4.25 -23.94 -3.74
CA VAL A 193 -3.72 -25.27 -3.44
C VAL A 193 -3.41 -26.07 -4.72
N GLY A 194 -3.65 -25.49 -5.89
CA GLY A 194 -3.39 -26.13 -7.17
C GLY A 194 -4.12 -27.44 -7.33
N SER A 195 -3.38 -28.54 -7.55
CA SER A 195 -3.89 -29.90 -7.68
C SER A 195 -3.86 -30.69 -6.35
N ASN A 196 -3.41 -30.06 -5.26
CA ASN A 196 -3.22 -30.71 -3.96
C ASN A 196 -4.29 -30.30 -2.95
N LEU A 197 -5.51 -30.81 -3.14
CA LEU A 197 -6.60 -30.51 -2.21
C LEU A 197 -6.32 -31.08 -0.81
N PRO A 198 -6.44 -30.28 0.27
CA PRO A 198 -6.29 -30.78 1.62
C PRO A 198 -7.33 -31.87 1.93
N LYS A 199 -6.94 -32.89 2.72
CA LYS A 199 -7.82 -34.01 3.10
C LYS A 199 -9.06 -33.55 3.84
N GLU A 200 -8.90 -32.55 4.70
CA GLU A 200 -9.97 -31.90 5.45
C GLU A 200 -9.97 -30.41 5.13
N ARG A 201 -11.09 -29.92 4.61
CA ARG A 201 -11.30 -28.50 4.34
C ARG A 201 -11.80 -27.81 5.59
N LYS A 202 -11.12 -26.74 6.01
CA LYS A 202 -11.51 -25.97 7.19
C LYS A 202 -12.74 -25.10 6.89
N GLU A 203 -13.65 -25.02 7.85
CA GLU A 203 -14.84 -24.21 7.73
C GLU A 203 -14.48 -22.72 7.50
N GLY A 204 -15.20 -22.07 6.60
CA GLY A 204 -15.00 -20.65 6.28
C GLY A 204 -13.80 -20.33 5.36
N LYS A 205 -12.94 -21.31 5.05
CA LYS A 205 -11.85 -21.11 4.08
C LYS A 205 -12.33 -21.29 2.64
N ARG A 206 -11.66 -20.61 1.72
CA ARG A 206 -11.93 -20.66 0.28
C ARG A 206 -10.67 -21.15 -0.45
N TYR A 207 -10.80 -22.28 -1.13
CA TYR A 207 -9.69 -22.96 -1.81
C TYR A 207 -9.76 -22.72 -3.31
N VAL A 208 -8.69 -22.15 -3.87
CA VAL A 208 -8.53 -21.98 -5.31
C VAL A 208 -7.77 -23.21 -5.84
N VAL A 209 -8.38 -23.91 -6.78
CA VAL A 209 -7.88 -25.17 -7.32
C VAL A 209 -7.74 -25.10 -8.84
N ASP A 210 -6.83 -25.87 -9.40
CA ASP A 210 -6.75 -26.04 -10.85
C ASP A 210 -8.09 -26.53 -11.40
N TYR A 211 -8.51 -26.01 -12.54
CA TYR A 211 -9.84 -26.29 -13.08
C TYR A 211 -10.08 -27.79 -13.33
N GLN A 212 -9.04 -28.56 -13.63
CA GLN A 212 -9.13 -30.02 -13.80
C GLN A 212 -9.53 -30.70 -12.49
N LEU A 213 -8.93 -30.30 -11.37
CA LEU A 213 -9.30 -30.80 -10.05
C LEU A 213 -10.74 -30.40 -9.68
N TYR A 214 -11.12 -29.16 -9.96
CA TYR A 214 -12.49 -28.70 -9.73
C TYR A 214 -13.53 -29.52 -10.47
N VAL A 215 -13.25 -29.88 -11.75
CA VAL A 215 -14.15 -30.71 -12.56
C VAL A 215 -14.31 -32.11 -11.96
N GLN A 216 -13.23 -32.68 -11.44
CA GLN A 216 -13.18 -34.05 -10.89
C GLN A 216 -13.74 -34.15 -9.46
N ALA A 217 -13.79 -33.03 -8.73
CA ALA A 217 -14.24 -33.02 -7.34
C ALA A 217 -15.76 -33.33 -7.24
N ASP A 218 -16.13 -34.30 -6.40
CA ASP A 218 -17.52 -34.64 -6.09
C ASP A 218 -18.19 -33.52 -5.30
N ASP A 219 -17.49 -33.01 -4.26
CA ASP A 219 -17.93 -31.88 -3.45
C ASP A 219 -17.14 -30.60 -3.86
N LYS A 220 -17.86 -29.66 -4.44
CA LYS A 220 -17.35 -28.36 -4.91
C LYS A 220 -17.54 -27.22 -3.91
N SER A 221 -18.08 -27.52 -2.73
CA SER A 221 -18.20 -26.50 -1.69
C SER A 221 -16.83 -25.92 -1.33
N GLN A 222 -16.72 -24.61 -1.10
CA GLN A 222 -15.48 -23.90 -0.82
C GLN A 222 -14.40 -23.95 -1.93
N LEU A 223 -14.66 -24.59 -3.09
CA LEU A 223 -13.73 -24.68 -4.20
C LEU A 223 -14.01 -23.64 -5.28
N TYR A 224 -12.96 -23.07 -5.83
CA TYR A 224 -13.01 -22.05 -6.89
C TYR A 224 -11.98 -22.41 -7.97
N PRO A 225 -12.40 -22.63 -9.23
CA PRO A 225 -11.48 -23.03 -10.28
C PRO A 225 -10.62 -21.87 -10.77
N ILE A 226 -9.34 -22.15 -11.03
CA ILE A 226 -8.43 -21.25 -11.73
C ILE A 226 -8.03 -21.86 -13.08
N PHE A 227 -8.04 -21.03 -14.11
CA PHE A 227 -7.74 -21.37 -15.48
C PHE A 227 -6.46 -20.66 -15.92
N PRO A 228 -5.41 -21.35 -16.38
CA PRO A 228 -4.37 -20.69 -17.16
C PRO A 228 -4.97 -20.20 -18.49
N VAL A 229 -4.31 -19.22 -19.13
CA VAL A 229 -4.79 -18.65 -20.41
C VAL A 229 -5.03 -19.72 -21.48
N THR A 230 -4.20 -20.75 -21.52
CA THR A 230 -4.33 -21.89 -22.47
C THR A 230 -5.60 -22.71 -22.26
N ALA A 231 -6.20 -22.63 -21.09
CA ALA A 231 -7.46 -23.31 -20.75
C ALA A 231 -8.69 -22.39 -20.89
N MET A 232 -8.54 -21.17 -21.37
CA MET A 232 -9.65 -20.22 -21.56
C MET A 232 -10.82 -20.80 -22.37
N PRO A 233 -10.63 -21.63 -23.44
CA PRO A 233 -11.75 -22.25 -24.15
C PRO A 233 -12.65 -23.14 -23.28
N PHE A 234 -12.13 -23.66 -22.17
CA PHE A 234 -12.89 -24.54 -21.27
C PHE A 234 -13.70 -23.78 -20.21
N VAL A 235 -13.51 -22.47 -20.08
CA VAL A 235 -14.20 -21.63 -19.07
C VAL A 235 -15.71 -21.76 -19.15
N SER A 236 -16.27 -21.77 -20.38
CA SER A 236 -17.72 -21.91 -20.63
C SER A 236 -18.28 -23.28 -20.22
N MET A 237 -17.45 -24.32 -20.18
CA MET A 237 -17.85 -25.70 -19.87
C MET A 237 -17.94 -25.95 -18.37
N VAL A 238 -17.32 -25.11 -17.55
CA VAL A 238 -17.26 -25.29 -16.09
C VAL A 238 -18.27 -24.36 -15.42
N GLN A 239 -19.19 -24.93 -14.67
CA GLN A 239 -20.17 -24.18 -13.89
C GLN A 239 -19.58 -23.86 -12.51
N ALA A 240 -19.35 -22.57 -12.23
CA ALA A 240 -18.91 -22.06 -10.93
C ALA A 240 -19.38 -20.60 -10.77
N LYS A 241 -19.70 -20.20 -9.53
CA LYS A 241 -20.15 -18.84 -9.22
C LYS A 241 -19.03 -17.78 -9.31
N LEU A 242 -17.80 -18.24 -9.20
CA LEU A 242 -16.58 -17.46 -9.33
C LEU A 242 -15.53 -18.34 -9.99
N LYS A 243 -14.86 -17.78 -10.99
CA LYS A 243 -13.76 -18.41 -11.73
C LYS A 243 -12.58 -17.46 -11.77
N PHE A 244 -11.37 -17.96 -11.62
CA PHE A 244 -10.16 -17.18 -11.82
C PHE A 244 -9.58 -17.49 -13.20
N LEU A 245 -9.18 -16.45 -13.95
CA LEU A 245 -8.50 -16.58 -15.23
C LEU A 245 -7.16 -15.83 -15.19
N VAL A 246 -6.07 -16.58 -15.39
CA VAL A 246 -4.71 -16.00 -15.40
C VAL A 246 -4.45 -15.35 -16.76
N LEU A 247 -4.14 -14.05 -16.74
CA LEU A 247 -3.84 -13.24 -17.92
C LEU A 247 -2.58 -12.41 -17.70
N GLN A 248 -1.90 -12.10 -18.81
CA GLN A 248 -0.81 -11.12 -18.85
C GLN A 248 -0.98 -10.21 -20.06
N PHE A 249 -0.44 -9.00 -20.00
CA PHE A 249 -0.40 -8.12 -21.15
C PHE A 249 0.37 -8.77 -22.31
N GLY A 250 -0.15 -8.63 -23.53
CA GLY A 250 0.36 -9.33 -24.73
C GLY A 250 -0.35 -10.67 -25.01
N THR A 251 -1.26 -11.14 -24.16
CA THR A 251 -2.25 -12.16 -24.54
C THR A 251 -3.13 -11.59 -25.66
N PRO A 252 -3.50 -12.37 -26.70
CA PRO A 252 -4.37 -11.87 -27.78
C PRO A 252 -5.66 -11.23 -27.23
N ALA A 253 -5.78 -9.92 -27.41
CA ALA A 253 -6.82 -9.12 -26.76
C ALA A 253 -8.23 -9.53 -27.20
N ASP A 254 -8.43 -9.79 -28.48
CA ASP A 254 -9.74 -10.16 -29.04
C ASP A 254 -10.31 -11.42 -28.36
N GLU A 255 -9.44 -12.39 -28.04
CA GLU A 255 -9.87 -13.66 -27.45
C GLU A 255 -10.30 -13.46 -26.00
N TYR A 256 -9.43 -12.89 -25.15
CA TYR A 256 -9.75 -12.80 -23.72
C TYR A 256 -10.80 -11.72 -23.42
N LEU A 257 -10.83 -10.62 -24.16
CA LEU A 257 -11.86 -9.59 -23.98
C LEU A 257 -13.26 -10.10 -24.32
N ALA A 258 -13.40 -10.92 -25.39
CA ALA A 258 -14.66 -11.57 -25.74
C ALA A 258 -15.08 -12.55 -24.63
N CYS A 259 -14.13 -13.32 -24.09
CA CYS A 259 -14.39 -14.24 -22.95
C CYS A 259 -14.88 -13.47 -21.72
N LEU A 260 -14.19 -12.40 -21.30
CA LEU A 260 -14.54 -11.61 -20.12
C LEU A 260 -15.91 -10.93 -20.25
N LYS A 261 -16.26 -10.41 -21.44
CA LYS A 261 -17.57 -9.80 -21.69
C LYS A 261 -18.74 -10.81 -21.56
N THR A 262 -18.49 -12.06 -21.89
CA THR A 262 -19.51 -13.13 -21.82
C THR A 262 -19.55 -13.83 -20.46
N HIS A 263 -18.50 -13.71 -19.65
CA HIS A 263 -18.33 -14.39 -18.36
C HIS A 263 -18.09 -13.38 -17.22
N PRO A 264 -19.13 -12.69 -16.73
CA PRO A 264 -18.99 -11.71 -15.66
C PRO A 264 -18.56 -12.31 -14.31
N GLU A 265 -18.67 -13.64 -14.15
CA GLU A 265 -18.24 -14.40 -12.98
C GLU A 265 -16.72 -14.64 -12.93
N ILE A 266 -15.97 -14.16 -13.93
CA ILE A 266 -14.50 -14.27 -13.95
C ILE A 266 -13.87 -13.13 -13.17
N VAL A 267 -12.92 -13.48 -12.31
CA VAL A 267 -11.92 -12.60 -11.72
C VAL A 267 -10.59 -12.81 -12.46
N VAL A 268 -10.02 -11.74 -12.98
CA VAL A 268 -8.73 -11.80 -13.68
C VAL A 268 -7.60 -11.87 -12.65
N VAL A 269 -6.72 -12.86 -12.80
CA VAL A 269 -5.44 -12.92 -12.10
C VAL A 269 -4.38 -12.36 -13.04
N CYS A 270 -4.01 -11.10 -12.81
CA CYS A 270 -3.06 -10.38 -13.66
C CYS A 270 -1.63 -10.68 -13.23
N VAL A 271 -0.89 -11.40 -14.05
CA VAL A 271 0.53 -11.73 -13.86
C VAL A 271 1.42 -10.97 -14.83
N SER A 272 2.71 -10.88 -14.55
CA SER A 272 3.69 -10.32 -15.49
C SER A 272 5.04 -11.01 -15.37
N ASN A 273 5.62 -11.36 -16.52
CA ASN A 273 7.00 -11.80 -16.67
C ASN A 273 7.90 -10.71 -17.28
N HIS A 274 7.36 -9.52 -17.49
CA HIS A 274 8.08 -8.39 -18.06
C HIS A 274 9.06 -7.80 -17.03
N GLN A 275 10.21 -7.26 -17.48
CA GLN A 275 11.18 -6.62 -16.59
C GLN A 275 10.54 -5.45 -15.81
N ASN A 276 9.73 -4.62 -16.47
CA ASN A 276 8.85 -3.65 -15.82
C ASN A 276 7.47 -4.31 -15.58
N ARG A 277 7.35 -5.04 -14.47
CA ARG A 277 6.13 -5.77 -14.10
C ARG A 277 4.95 -4.85 -13.90
N LEU A 278 5.17 -3.77 -13.16
CA LEU A 278 4.16 -2.76 -12.88
C LEU A 278 3.57 -2.15 -14.17
N GLY A 279 4.43 -1.73 -15.09
CA GLY A 279 3.99 -1.17 -16.38
C GLY A 279 3.17 -2.16 -17.20
N SER A 280 3.60 -3.42 -17.24
CA SER A 280 2.88 -4.50 -17.94
C SER A 280 1.51 -4.81 -17.29
N GLN A 281 1.43 -4.79 -15.97
CA GLN A 281 0.16 -5.02 -15.27
C GLN A 281 -0.80 -3.83 -15.40
N ARG A 282 -0.29 -2.59 -15.35
CA ARG A 282 -1.08 -1.39 -15.70
C ARG A 282 -1.66 -1.50 -17.12
N ALA A 283 -0.82 -1.91 -18.08
CA ALA A 283 -1.19 -2.05 -19.48
C ALA A 283 -2.40 -2.98 -19.68
N LEU A 284 -2.39 -4.17 -19.07
CA LEU A 284 -3.53 -5.10 -19.16
C LEU A 284 -4.83 -4.47 -18.64
N VAL A 285 -4.77 -3.77 -17.50
CA VAL A 285 -5.96 -3.18 -16.91
C VAL A 285 -6.49 -2.02 -17.76
N HIS A 286 -5.60 -1.17 -18.31
CA HIS A 286 -6.01 -0.11 -19.24
C HIS A 286 -6.63 -0.68 -20.51
N GLU A 287 -6.09 -1.77 -21.06
CA GLU A 287 -6.68 -2.47 -22.22
C GLU A 287 -8.10 -2.99 -21.89
N MET A 288 -8.30 -3.55 -20.71
CA MET A 288 -9.63 -3.94 -20.22
C MET A 288 -10.58 -2.73 -20.08
N MET A 289 -10.10 -1.61 -19.54
CA MET A 289 -10.88 -0.37 -19.37
C MET A 289 -11.30 0.21 -20.73
N ILE A 290 -10.39 0.27 -21.70
CA ILE A 290 -10.67 0.72 -23.07
C ILE A 290 -11.76 -0.15 -23.72
N ALA A 291 -11.72 -1.45 -23.45
CA ALA A 291 -12.71 -2.39 -23.96
C ALA A 291 -14.05 -2.40 -23.20
N GLY A 292 -14.17 -1.61 -22.12
CA GLY A 292 -15.36 -1.55 -21.26
C GLY A 292 -15.59 -2.83 -20.46
N VAL A 293 -14.51 -3.55 -20.10
CA VAL A 293 -14.57 -4.77 -19.29
C VAL A 293 -14.48 -4.42 -17.81
N GLU A 294 -15.47 -4.86 -17.02
CA GLU A 294 -15.61 -4.54 -15.60
C GLU A 294 -15.29 -5.72 -14.66
N ASN A 295 -14.68 -6.78 -15.17
CA ASN A 295 -14.26 -7.92 -14.35
C ASN A 295 -13.21 -7.47 -13.31
N PRO A 296 -13.31 -7.92 -12.04
CA PRO A 296 -12.33 -7.60 -11.01
C PRO A 296 -10.94 -8.15 -11.35
N VAL A 297 -9.90 -7.49 -10.79
CA VAL A 297 -8.51 -7.86 -11.03
C VAL A 297 -7.77 -8.10 -9.71
N VAL A 298 -7.18 -9.28 -9.59
CA VAL A 298 -6.20 -9.64 -8.56
C VAL A 298 -4.82 -9.59 -9.18
N PHE A 299 -3.95 -8.73 -8.68
CA PHE A 299 -2.56 -8.67 -9.14
C PHE A 299 -1.73 -9.78 -8.49
N ALA A 300 -1.10 -10.58 -9.30
CA ALA A 300 -0.28 -11.70 -8.85
C ALA A 300 1.17 -11.56 -9.32
N GLN A 301 2.12 -11.85 -8.43
CA GLN A 301 3.54 -11.81 -8.77
C GLN A 301 4.33 -12.87 -8.03
N MET A 302 5.21 -13.55 -8.77
CA MET A 302 6.19 -14.50 -8.25
C MET A 302 7.54 -13.81 -8.05
N TYR A 303 8.12 -13.99 -6.86
CA TYR A 303 9.49 -13.60 -6.50
C TYR A 303 10.35 -14.84 -6.25
N ARG A 304 11.67 -14.64 -6.18
CA ARG A 304 12.65 -15.68 -5.85
C ARG A 304 13.71 -15.09 -4.94
N LEU A 305 13.30 -14.76 -3.73
CA LEU A 305 14.11 -14.06 -2.74
C LEU A 305 14.21 -14.89 -1.47
N ASN A 306 15.35 -14.79 -0.79
CA ASN A 306 15.61 -15.46 0.48
C ASN A 306 15.65 -14.47 1.66
N ASP A 307 15.72 -13.17 1.38
CA ASP A 307 15.70 -12.11 2.37
C ASP A 307 14.31 -11.48 2.45
N ALA A 308 13.76 -11.43 3.66
CA ALA A 308 12.42 -10.92 3.91
C ALA A 308 12.31 -9.41 3.66
N GLU A 309 13.38 -8.64 3.98
CA GLU A 309 13.40 -7.19 3.76
C GLU A 309 13.42 -6.87 2.27
N GLU A 310 14.25 -7.57 1.48
CA GLU A 310 14.26 -7.42 0.02
C GLU A 310 12.89 -7.73 -0.59
N PHE A 311 12.26 -8.82 -0.14
CA PHE A 311 10.92 -9.21 -0.60
C PHE A 311 9.88 -8.13 -0.28
N GLN A 312 9.88 -7.59 0.92
CA GLN A 312 8.96 -6.53 1.35
C GLN A 312 9.12 -5.28 0.48
N LEU A 313 10.37 -4.85 0.23
CA LEU A 313 10.68 -3.67 -0.57
C LEU A 313 10.30 -3.84 -2.05
N GLU A 314 10.68 -4.96 -2.66
CA GLU A 314 10.42 -5.22 -4.07
C GLU A 314 8.91 -5.41 -4.34
N ALA A 315 8.23 -6.21 -3.50
CA ALA A 315 6.79 -6.43 -3.63
C ALA A 315 5.98 -5.14 -3.39
N ALA A 316 6.38 -4.34 -2.41
CA ALA A 316 5.72 -3.07 -2.13
C ALA A 316 5.95 -2.03 -3.24
N ALA A 317 7.14 -1.98 -3.84
CA ALA A 317 7.43 -1.10 -4.98
C ALA A 317 6.67 -1.52 -6.26
N ASP A 318 6.49 -2.82 -6.50
CA ASP A 318 5.73 -3.30 -7.65
C ASP A 318 4.22 -3.09 -7.49
N MET A 319 3.67 -3.41 -6.31
CA MET A 319 2.22 -3.40 -6.08
C MET A 319 1.68 -2.03 -5.65
N GLY A 320 2.51 -1.21 -4.95
CA GLY A 320 2.06 0.02 -4.33
C GLY A 320 1.43 1.01 -5.31
N ALA A 321 2.04 1.21 -6.47
CA ALA A 321 1.49 2.10 -7.49
C ALA A 321 0.14 1.62 -8.03
N LEU A 322 -0.06 0.31 -8.23
CA LEU A 322 -1.34 -0.27 -8.68
C LEU A 322 -2.47 -0.02 -7.66
N MET A 323 -2.12 -0.01 -6.36
CA MET A 323 -3.05 0.33 -5.28
C MET A 323 -3.43 1.81 -5.31
N ILE A 324 -2.43 2.69 -5.43
CA ILE A 324 -2.62 4.16 -5.46
C ILE A 324 -3.38 4.59 -6.70
N ASP A 325 -3.16 3.92 -7.83
CA ASP A 325 -3.88 4.15 -9.08
C ASP A 325 -5.32 3.62 -9.07
N GLY A 326 -5.73 2.95 -7.99
CA GLY A 326 -7.09 2.44 -7.85
C GLY A 326 -7.44 1.25 -8.75
N LEU A 327 -6.45 0.53 -9.27
CA LEU A 327 -6.64 -0.54 -10.25
C LEU A 327 -6.89 -1.92 -9.62
N CYS A 328 -6.77 -2.04 -8.29
CA CYS A 328 -6.66 -3.30 -7.57
C CYS A 328 -7.96 -3.74 -6.88
N ASP A 329 -8.36 -5.01 -7.10
CA ASP A 329 -9.39 -5.71 -6.34
C ASP A 329 -8.83 -6.85 -5.47
N GLY A 330 -7.52 -7.13 -5.56
CA GLY A 330 -6.82 -8.09 -4.72
C GLY A 330 -5.35 -8.24 -5.05
N ILE A 331 -4.60 -8.86 -4.14
CA ILE A 331 -3.17 -9.15 -4.30
C ILE A 331 -2.90 -10.63 -4.00
N TRP A 332 -2.03 -11.23 -4.79
CA TRP A 332 -1.46 -12.55 -4.62
C TRP A 332 0.06 -12.53 -4.77
N LEU A 333 0.76 -12.42 -3.66
CA LEU A 333 2.21 -12.54 -3.66
C LEU A 333 2.64 -13.99 -3.49
N MET A 334 3.64 -14.39 -4.26
CA MET A 334 4.25 -15.71 -4.23
C MET A 334 5.75 -15.57 -4.15
N ASN A 335 6.42 -16.51 -3.51
CA ASN A 335 7.88 -16.57 -3.47
C ASN A 335 8.37 -18.01 -3.57
N ASP A 336 9.36 -18.24 -4.45
CA ASP A 336 10.04 -19.52 -4.67
C ASP A 336 11.44 -19.51 -4.02
N GLY A 337 11.56 -18.84 -2.88
CA GLY A 337 12.75 -18.77 -2.04
C GLY A 337 12.41 -19.06 -0.58
N ASP A 338 13.40 -18.96 0.30
CA ASP A 338 13.29 -19.34 1.71
C ASP A 338 12.73 -18.18 2.56
N ILE A 339 11.45 -17.85 2.33
CA ILE A 339 10.71 -16.84 3.13
C ILE A 339 9.48 -17.50 3.73
N ALA A 340 9.27 -17.28 5.02
CA ALA A 340 8.13 -17.85 5.73
C ALA A 340 6.78 -17.42 5.10
N PRO A 341 5.82 -18.33 4.92
CA PRO A 341 4.50 -18.00 4.38
C PRO A 341 3.76 -16.90 5.13
N SER A 342 3.96 -16.81 6.45
CA SER A 342 3.40 -15.74 7.28
C SER A 342 3.97 -14.36 6.94
N THR A 343 5.25 -14.27 6.57
CA THR A 343 5.89 -13.04 6.11
C THR A 343 5.32 -12.59 4.76
N ILE A 344 5.12 -13.52 3.82
CA ILE A 344 4.51 -13.22 2.51
C ILE A 344 3.07 -12.70 2.70
N GLU A 345 2.28 -13.37 3.54
CA GLU A 345 0.93 -12.94 3.88
C GLU A 345 0.91 -11.58 4.60
N GLY A 346 1.77 -11.39 5.60
CA GLY A 346 1.93 -10.14 6.33
C GLY A 346 2.28 -8.97 5.40
N THR A 347 3.25 -9.19 4.49
CA THR A 347 3.63 -8.21 3.46
C THR A 347 2.45 -7.85 2.55
N THR A 348 1.66 -8.83 2.12
CA THR A 348 0.48 -8.60 1.27
C THR A 348 -0.54 -7.71 1.97
N PHE A 349 -0.86 -7.99 3.22
CA PHE A 349 -1.74 -7.12 4.03
C PHE A 349 -1.13 -5.75 4.29
N GLY A 350 0.18 -5.69 4.54
CA GLY A 350 0.92 -4.45 4.77
C GLY A 350 0.86 -3.51 3.56
N ILE A 351 1.00 -4.03 2.34
CA ILE A 351 0.88 -3.26 1.09
C ILE A 351 -0.53 -2.67 0.94
N LEU A 352 -1.57 -3.47 1.16
CA LEU A 352 -2.96 -2.99 1.11
C LEU A 352 -3.22 -1.90 2.15
N GLN A 353 -2.65 -2.03 3.35
CA GLN A 353 -2.78 -1.04 4.41
C GLN A 353 -2.01 0.24 4.09
N ALA A 354 -0.79 0.13 3.57
CA ALA A 354 0.01 1.26 3.13
C ALA A 354 -0.67 2.03 1.98
N GLY A 355 -1.34 1.32 1.06
CA GLY A 355 -2.16 1.89 -0.02
C GLY A 355 -3.54 2.39 0.41
N ARG A 356 -3.87 2.33 1.71
CA ARG A 356 -5.17 2.78 2.27
C ARG A 356 -6.40 2.01 1.77
N LEU A 357 -6.24 0.80 1.28
CA LEU A 357 -7.32 0.00 0.72
C LEU A 357 -7.94 -0.99 1.71
N ARG A 358 -7.15 -1.51 2.65
CA ARG A 358 -7.62 -2.47 3.65
C ARG A 358 -6.80 -2.35 4.93
N THR A 359 -7.46 -2.14 6.06
CA THR A 359 -6.81 -2.12 7.38
C THR A 359 -6.87 -3.50 8.00
N SER A 360 -5.70 -4.06 8.33
CA SER A 360 -5.57 -5.41 8.87
C SER A 360 -5.07 -5.44 10.32
N LYS A 361 -4.37 -4.40 10.76
CA LYS A 361 -3.78 -4.23 12.09
C LYS A 361 -3.84 -2.76 12.54
N THR A 362 -3.46 -2.48 13.79
CA THR A 362 -3.23 -1.11 14.27
C THR A 362 -2.14 -0.46 13.42
N GLU A 363 -2.35 0.78 13.01
CA GLU A 363 -1.37 1.58 12.28
C GLU A 363 -0.67 2.54 13.25
N TYR A 364 0.66 2.61 13.12
CA TYR A 364 1.47 3.55 13.89
C TYR A 364 2.07 4.60 12.97
N ILE A 365 1.93 5.87 13.40
CA ILE A 365 2.57 7.03 12.79
C ILE A 365 3.58 7.51 13.83
N SER A 366 4.83 7.08 13.70
CA SER A 366 5.86 7.35 14.70
C SER A 366 7.03 8.10 14.10
N CYS A 367 7.45 9.17 14.78
CA CYS A 367 8.57 9.95 14.32
C CYS A 367 9.92 9.22 14.59
N PRO A 368 10.94 9.44 13.74
CA PRO A 368 12.24 8.79 13.91
C PRO A 368 13.05 9.31 15.11
N GLY A 369 12.56 10.39 15.75
CA GLY A 369 13.29 11.08 16.80
C GLY A 369 14.24 12.15 16.26
N CYS A 370 14.53 13.15 17.04
CA CYS A 370 15.48 14.21 16.77
C CYS A 370 15.96 14.87 18.07
N GLY A 371 16.81 15.88 18.02
CA GLY A 371 17.27 16.62 19.20
C GLY A 371 16.16 17.30 20.02
N ARG A 372 14.92 17.30 19.55
CA ARG A 372 13.73 17.81 20.27
C ARG A 372 12.93 16.70 20.97
N THR A 373 13.31 15.43 20.82
CA THR A 373 12.65 14.31 21.50
C THR A 373 12.91 14.41 23.00
N LEU A 374 11.84 14.30 23.81
CA LEU A 374 11.88 14.65 25.23
C LEU A 374 11.76 13.44 26.16
N TYR A 375 11.74 12.22 25.62
CA TYR A 375 11.58 10.96 26.34
C TYR A 375 12.19 9.81 25.52
N ASP A 376 12.27 8.61 26.10
CA ASP A 376 12.70 7.42 25.34
C ASP A 376 11.62 6.97 24.37
N LEU A 377 11.72 7.52 23.14
CA LEU A 377 10.73 7.31 22.10
C LEU A 377 10.62 5.84 21.68
N ARG A 378 11.75 5.14 21.55
CA ARG A 378 11.78 3.74 21.06
C ARG A 378 11.18 2.78 22.05
N ASP A 379 11.55 2.89 23.34
CA ASP A 379 10.93 2.07 24.39
C ASP A 379 9.43 2.34 24.48
N THR A 380 9.02 3.60 24.41
CA THR A 380 7.61 3.99 24.43
C THR A 380 6.83 3.41 23.25
N ILE A 381 7.39 3.44 22.02
CA ILE A 381 6.76 2.84 20.84
C ILE A 381 6.54 1.35 21.06
N LYS A 382 7.55 0.61 21.52
CA LYS A 382 7.43 -0.83 21.81
C LYS A 382 6.31 -1.12 22.82
N ARG A 383 6.24 -0.35 23.89
CA ARG A 383 5.22 -0.52 24.94
C ARG A 383 3.81 -0.23 24.40
N ILE A 384 3.63 0.83 23.61
CA ILE A 384 2.35 1.15 23.00
C ILE A 384 1.99 0.07 21.96
N HIS A 385 2.94 -0.36 21.14
CA HIS A 385 2.74 -1.41 20.16
C HIS A 385 2.28 -2.72 20.79
N GLU A 386 2.99 -3.20 21.81
CA GLU A 386 2.59 -4.42 22.54
C GLU A 386 1.18 -4.35 23.11
N ALA A 387 0.81 -3.17 23.64
CA ALA A 387 -0.49 -2.97 24.27
C ALA A 387 -1.65 -2.77 23.30
N THR A 388 -1.38 -2.44 22.02
CA THR A 388 -2.42 -2.03 21.06
C THR A 388 -2.40 -2.80 19.74
N LYS A 389 -1.44 -3.70 19.51
CA LYS A 389 -1.27 -4.43 18.23
C LYS A 389 -2.52 -5.17 17.75
N ASP A 390 -3.36 -5.62 18.68
CA ASP A 390 -4.60 -6.35 18.38
C ASP A 390 -5.82 -5.44 18.20
N MET A 391 -5.66 -4.12 18.37
CA MET A 391 -6.72 -3.12 18.24
C MET A 391 -6.88 -2.70 16.77
N LYS A 392 -7.37 -3.60 15.93
CA LYS A 392 -7.52 -3.37 14.49
C LYS A 392 -8.33 -2.11 14.16
N GLY A 393 -7.89 -1.40 13.13
CA GLY A 393 -8.58 -0.23 12.62
C GLY A 393 -8.23 1.08 13.35
N LEU A 394 -7.34 1.04 14.35
CA LEU A 394 -6.81 2.22 14.99
C LEU A 394 -5.57 2.76 14.27
N LYS A 395 -5.42 4.08 14.33
CA LYS A 395 -4.20 4.80 13.96
C LYS A 395 -3.69 5.56 15.16
N ILE A 396 -2.48 5.27 15.61
CA ILE A 396 -1.88 5.86 16.79
C ILE A 396 -0.64 6.66 16.39
N GLY A 397 -0.65 7.97 16.67
CA GLY A 397 0.49 8.86 16.50
C GLY A 397 1.40 8.81 17.73
N ILE A 398 2.71 8.61 17.55
CA ILE A 398 3.70 8.62 18.64
C ILE A 398 4.81 9.60 18.27
N MET A 399 4.78 10.80 18.89
CA MET A 399 5.59 11.94 18.48
C MET A 399 6.51 12.41 19.60
N GLY A 400 7.79 12.59 19.28
CA GLY A 400 8.80 13.01 20.23
C GLY A 400 8.62 14.42 20.81
N CYS A 401 7.91 15.31 20.11
CA CYS A 401 7.68 16.70 20.55
C CYS A 401 6.43 17.34 19.97
N ILE A 402 5.97 18.44 20.57
CA ILE A 402 4.78 19.20 20.13
C ILE A 402 5.03 20.09 18.90
N VAL A 403 6.28 20.26 18.46
CA VAL A 403 6.58 21.25 17.42
C VAL A 403 5.99 20.86 16.07
N ASN A 404 6.24 19.64 15.63
CA ASN A 404 5.70 19.09 14.38
C ASN A 404 4.68 17.97 14.64
N GLY A 405 4.78 17.31 15.82
CA GLY A 405 4.03 16.10 16.12
C GLY A 405 2.53 16.17 15.83
N PRO A 406 1.80 17.17 16.35
CA PRO A 406 0.35 17.27 16.08
C PRO A 406 -0.01 17.41 14.60
N GLY A 407 0.86 18.04 13.79
CA GLY A 407 0.67 18.16 12.35
C GLY A 407 0.96 16.85 11.62
N GLU A 408 2.11 16.22 11.92
CA GLU A 408 2.56 14.99 11.26
C GLU A 408 1.66 13.78 11.56
N MET A 409 0.97 13.77 12.72
CA MET A 409 -0.02 12.76 13.07
C MET A 409 -1.46 13.16 12.76
N ALA A 410 -1.69 14.10 11.84
CA ALA A 410 -3.01 14.62 11.54
C ALA A 410 -4.06 13.57 11.17
N ASP A 411 -3.62 12.43 10.63
CA ASP A 411 -4.44 11.28 10.26
C ASP A 411 -4.62 10.25 11.40
N ALA A 412 -4.00 10.47 12.58
CA ALA A 412 -4.13 9.55 13.70
C ALA A 412 -5.47 9.71 14.43
N ASP A 413 -6.03 8.60 14.91
CA ASP A 413 -7.20 8.60 15.80
C ASP A 413 -6.82 9.11 17.20
N TYR A 414 -5.64 8.66 17.68
CA TYR A 414 -5.08 9.04 18.99
C TYR A 414 -3.61 9.41 18.85
N GLY A 415 -3.16 10.32 19.71
CA GLY A 415 -1.77 10.79 19.71
C GLY A 415 -1.13 10.74 21.11
N TYR A 416 0.13 10.30 21.15
CA TYR A 416 1.04 10.36 22.29
C TYR A 416 2.18 11.30 21.93
N VAL A 417 2.24 12.46 22.55
CA VAL A 417 3.12 13.56 22.10
C VAL A 417 3.95 14.09 23.25
N GLY A 418 5.27 14.15 23.12
CA GLY A 418 6.17 14.76 24.09
C GLY A 418 5.88 16.25 24.26
N ALA A 419 5.51 16.66 25.49
CA ALA A 419 5.13 18.04 25.83
C ALA A 419 6.23 18.82 26.58
N GLY A 420 7.14 18.11 27.24
CA GLY A 420 8.25 18.65 28.02
C GLY A 420 9.06 17.49 28.60
N PRO A 421 10.21 17.76 29.29
CA PRO A 421 10.96 16.69 29.95
C PRO A 421 10.10 15.90 30.91
N GLY A 422 9.95 14.58 30.68
CA GLY A 422 9.12 13.69 31.50
C GLY A 422 7.61 13.97 31.44
N LYS A 423 7.15 14.74 30.44
CA LYS A 423 5.73 15.12 30.29
C LYS A 423 5.22 14.81 28.89
N ILE A 424 4.03 14.23 28.85
CA ILE A 424 3.33 13.83 27.62
C ILE A 424 1.98 14.51 27.54
N SER A 425 1.51 14.82 26.35
CA SER A 425 0.14 15.20 26.07
C SER A 425 -0.53 14.16 25.20
N LEU A 426 -1.80 13.84 25.50
CA LEU A 426 -2.61 12.92 24.71
C LEU A 426 -3.59 13.68 23.82
N TYR A 427 -3.75 13.14 22.61
CA TYR A 427 -4.61 13.71 21.60
C TYR A 427 -5.68 12.71 21.15
N LYS A 428 -6.85 13.24 20.77
CA LYS A 428 -7.89 12.55 20.04
C LYS A 428 -8.05 13.29 18.70
N GLY A 429 -7.64 12.65 17.60
CA GLY A 429 -7.46 13.36 16.35
C GLY A 429 -6.49 14.54 16.51
N LYS A 430 -6.95 15.74 16.17
CA LYS A 430 -6.16 16.99 16.29
C LYS A 430 -6.32 17.70 17.63
N GLU A 431 -7.21 17.25 18.51
CA GLU A 431 -7.51 17.89 19.79
C GLU A 431 -6.67 17.31 20.93
N CYS A 432 -6.00 18.18 21.68
CA CYS A 432 -5.29 17.76 22.88
C CYS A 432 -6.29 17.60 24.03
N VAL A 433 -6.49 16.36 24.47
CA VAL A 433 -7.49 16.01 25.51
C VAL A 433 -6.92 15.90 26.91
N GLU A 434 -5.63 15.58 27.03
CA GLU A 434 -4.91 15.58 28.32
C GLU A 434 -3.54 16.23 28.15
N HIS A 435 -3.22 17.19 29.04
CA HIS A 435 -2.00 17.98 28.97
C HIS A 435 -1.00 17.59 30.06
N ASN A 436 0.29 17.57 29.72
CA ASN A 436 1.40 17.51 30.68
C ASN A 436 1.32 16.36 31.70
N ILE A 437 0.85 15.20 31.28
CA ILE A 437 0.80 13.99 32.12
C ILE A 437 2.23 13.48 32.39
N PRO A 438 2.51 12.91 33.57
CA PRO A 438 3.78 12.23 33.81
C PRO A 438 3.98 11.07 32.80
N GLU A 439 5.17 10.97 32.22
CA GLU A 439 5.51 9.92 31.23
C GLU A 439 5.17 8.51 31.72
N GLY A 440 5.44 8.22 33.01
CA GLY A 440 5.16 6.90 33.61
C GLY A 440 3.69 6.48 33.61
N GLU A 441 2.75 7.45 33.52
CA GLU A 441 1.29 7.20 33.50
C GLU A 441 0.71 7.25 32.11
N ALA A 442 1.43 7.84 31.14
CA ALA A 442 0.85 8.28 29.89
C ALA A 442 0.39 7.14 28.98
N VAL A 443 1.09 6.00 28.97
CA VAL A 443 0.66 4.81 28.18
C VAL A 443 -0.64 4.24 28.74
N GLU A 444 -0.75 4.11 30.07
CA GLU A 444 -1.97 3.61 30.70
C GLU A 444 -3.17 4.55 30.43
N ARG A 445 -2.94 5.86 30.49
CA ARG A 445 -3.98 6.85 30.19
C ARG A 445 -4.40 6.83 28.73
N LEU A 446 -3.45 6.65 27.78
CA LEU A 446 -3.77 6.44 26.35
C LEU A 446 -4.67 5.22 26.16
N LEU A 447 -4.34 4.09 26.78
CA LEU A 447 -5.15 2.87 26.70
C LEU A 447 -6.55 3.08 27.31
N ARG A 448 -6.64 3.81 28.41
CA ARG A 448 -7.94 4.18 29.01
C ARG A 448 -8.76 5.07 28.10
N LEU A 449 -8.14 6.08 27.48
CA LEU A 449 -8.77 6.95 26.50
C LEU A 449 -9.36 6.15 25.34
N ILE A 450 -8.56 5.26 24.73
CA ILE A 450 -9.00 4.40 23.63
C ILE A 450 -10.18 3.52 24.04
N LYS A 451 -10.07 2.81 25.17
CA LYS A 451 -11.14 1.92 25.66
C LYS A 451 -12.43 2.65 26.03
N THR A 452 -12.33 3.88 26.54
CA THR A 452 -13.50 4.68 26.89
C THR A 452 -14.23 5.19 25.65
N ASP A 453 -13.46 5.57 24.62
CA ASP A 453 -14.00 6.13 23.39
C ASP A 453 -14.49 5.04 22.41
N ARG A 454 -13.82 3.89 22.38
CA ARG A 454 -14.13 2.74 21.52
C ARG A 454 -14.20 1.44 22.32
N PRO A 455 -15.27 1.25 23.11
CA PRO A 455 -15.41 0.05 23.97
C PRO A 455 -15.44 -1.26 23.20
N GLU A 456 -15.86 -1.24 21.93
CA GLU A 456 -15.88 -2.41 21.06
C GLU A 456 -14.50 -2.95 20.70
N ILE A 457 -13.46 -2.14 20.77
CA ILE A 457 -12.08 -2.54 20.45
C ILE A 457 -11.38 -3.17 21.67
N GLY A 458 -11.79 -2.82 22.87
CA GLY A 458 -11.18 -3.27 24.12
C GLY A 458 -11.69 -4.61 24.70
N ASN A 459 -12.69 -5.23 24.05
CA ASN A 459 -13.39 -6.42 24.55
C ASN A 459 -13.16 -7.70 23.70
N LYS A 460 -12.05 -7.79 22.98
CA LYS A 460 -11.69 -9.02 22.24
C LYS A 460 -10.45 -9.67 22.82
#